data_97b46542abbfcc07e7fd57a08a9f6eb8
#
_entry.id   97b46542abbfcc07e7fd57a08a9f6eb8
#
_cell.length_a   1.000
_cell.length_b   1.000
_cell.length_c   1.000
_cell.angle_alpha   90.00
_cell.angle_beta   90.00
_cell.angle_gamma   90.00
#
_symmetry.space_group_name_H-M   'P 1'
#
loop_
_entity.id
_entity.type
_entity.pdbx_description
1 polymer ?
#
loop_
_entity_poly.entity_id
_entity_poly.type
_entity_poly.pdbx_seq_one_letter_code
_entity_poly.pdbx_strand_id
1 'polypeptide(L)'
;MQVNPHDFVWISSLDDLPVESLPEWVISQWNKQLPLVVRREATDENKLSVGIRGIKPGQRVITQIDKSAITHIMNVESLVSNSRELQRSMFIALPPVQVLLLLSQHNWPWKWAVTGSCAYTLVTDIQSMLADCDLDVLIRCPTRYKKEDFAEFAIKANTPLCRIDIHVETPKGGFSLAEWFKNEKVTLHTPNGDVMTADPWDENL
;
A
#
# COMPACT_ATOMS: atom_id res chain seq x y z
N MET A 1 8.50 11.80 -13.41
CA MET A 1 8.14 11.63 -11.98
C MET A 1 7.71 10.18 -11.82
N GLN A 2 8.42 9.41 -11.00
CA GLN A 2 8.10 7.99 -10.81
C GLN A 2 7.13 7.85 -9.64
N VAL A 3 5.97 7.26 -9.88
CA VAL A 3 4.92 6.98 -8.90
C VAL A 3 4.65 5.48 -8.93
N ASN A 4 4.62 4.84 -7.79
CA ASN A 4 4.43 3.39 -7.69
C ASN A 4 3.06 3.07 -7.04
N PRO A 5 2.51 1.88 -7.26
CA PRO A 5 1.34 1.42 -6.53
C PRO A 5 1.54 1.56 -5.01
N HIS A 6 0.48 1.95 -4.30
CA HIS A 6 0.42 2.26 -2.87
C HIS A 6 1.02 3.60 -2.43
N ASP A 7 1.75 4.33 -3.29
CA ASP A 7 2.18 5.69 -2.97
C ASP A 7 0.97 6.60 -2.74
N PHE A 8 1.20 7.67 -1.99
CA PHE A 8 0.21 8.71 -1.75
C PHE A 8 0.45 9.89 -2.68
N VAL A 9 -0.62 10.41 -3.26
CA VAL A 9 -0.57 11.61 -4.11
C VAL A 9 -1.63 12.61 -3.68
N TRP A 10 -1.33 13.89 -3.81
CA TRP A 10 -2.26 14.99 -3.54
C TRP A 10 -2.57 15.74 -4.81
N ILE A 11 -3.78 16.25 -4.89
CA ILE A 11 -4.28 17.14 -5.94
C ILE A 11 -4.78 18.45 -5.30
N SER A 12 -4.90 19.50 -6.07
CA SER A 12 -5.23 20.82 -5.54
C SER A 12 -6.73 21.10 -5.41
N SER A 13 -7.55 20.48 -6.26
CA SER A 13 -8.98 20.75 -6.38
C SER A 13 -9.80 19.48 -6.56
N LEU A 14 -11.05 19.53 -6.15
CA LEU A 14 -12.05 18.53 -6.47
C LEU A 14 -12.32 18.45 -7.98
N ASP A 15 -12.10 19.56 -8.70
CA ASP A 15 -12.27 19.63 -10.16
C ASP A 15 -11.25 18.77 -10.92
N ASP A 16 -10.15 18.37 -10.25
CA ASP A 16 -9.18 17.42 -10.80
C ASP A 16 -9.71 15.95 -10.79
N LEU A 17 -10.88 15.73 -10.19
CA LEU A 17 -11.57 14.44 -10.13
C LEU A 17 -12.79 14.43 -11.07
N PRO A 18 -13.18 13.28 -11.64
CA PRO A 18 -14.37 13.16 -12.47
C PRO A 18 -15.64 13.09 -11.57
N VAL A 19 -15.96 14.22 -10.94
CA VAL A 19 -16.99 14.33 -9.87
C VAL A 19 -18.36 13.78 -10.24
N GLU A 20 -18.74 13.87 -11.54
CA GLU A 20 -20.04 13.36 -12.03
C GLU A 20 -20.19 11.83 -11.87
N SER A 21 -19.06 11.11 -11.83
CA SER A 21 -19.03 9.65 -11.69
C SER A 21 -18.73 9.17 -10.27
N LEU A 22 -18.50 10.11 -9.31
CA LEU A 22 -18.10 9.78 -7.95
C LEU A 22 -19.31 9.74 -6.99
N PRO A 23 -19.26 8.88 -5.97
CA PRO A 23 -20.26 8.89 -4.91
C PRO A 23 -20.34 10.24 -4.20
N GLU A 24 -21.54 10.64 -3.76
CA GLU A 24 -21.79 11.91 -3.05
C GLU A 24 -20.89 12.11 -1.80
N TRP A 25 -20.54 11.01 -1.12
CA TRP A 25 -19.65 11.10 0.03
C TRP A 25 -18.24 11.61 -0.31
N VAL A 26 -17.76 11.42 -1.56
CA VAL A 26 -16.48 12.00 -2.00
C VAL A 26 -16.61 13.51 -2.04
N ILE A 27 -17.66 14.01 -2.68
CA ILE A 27 -17.90 15.46 -2.83
C ILE A 27 -18.02 16.14 -1.47
N SER A 28 -18.67 15.48 -0.50
CA SER A 28 -18.92 16.05 0.82
C SER A 28 -17.78 15.86 1.85
N GLN A 29 -16.90 14.89 1.66
CA GLN A 29 -15.89 14.53 2.66
C GLN A 29 -14.44 14.78 2.21
N TRP A 30 -14.16 14.66 0.90
CA TRP A 30 -12.79 14.85 0.42
C TRP A 30 -12.41 16.33 0.48
N ASN A 31 -11.16 16.59 0.80
CA ASN A 31 -10.53 17.90 0.71
C ASN A 31 -9.06 17.76 0.31
N LYS A 32 -8.43 18.84 -0.12
CA LYS A 32 -7.06 18.86 -0.65
C LYS A 32 -5.94 18.42 0.34
N GLN A 33 -6.26 18.28 1.62
CA GLN A 33 -5.31 17.77 2.62
C GLN A 33 -5.30 16.25 2.64
N LEU A 34 -6.33 15.60 2.09
CA LEU A 34 -6.44 14.15 2.05
C LEU A 34 -5.76 13.59 0.80
N PRO A 35 -4.85 12.61 0.96
CA PRO A 35 -4.20 11.97 -0.16
C PRO A 35 -5.13 11.00 -0.89
N LEU A 36 -4.82 10.79 -2.14
CA LEU A 36 -5.29 9.67 -2.95
C LEU A 36 -4.24 8.56 -2.89
N VAL A 37 -4.66 7.31 -2.94
CA VAL A 37 -3.77 6.15 -2.90
C VAL A 37 -3.58 5.62 -4.32
N VAL A 38 -2.36 5.56 -4.80
CA VAL A 38 -2.04 5.06 -6.14
C VAL A 38 -2.36 3.58 -6.24
N ARG A 39 -3.02 3.22 -7.35
CA ARG A 39 -3.45 1.86 -7.66
C ARG A 39 -2.59 1.25 -8.76
N ARG A 40 -2.66 -0.08 -8.91
CA ARG A 40 -1.86 -0.84 -9.89
C ARG A 40 -2.51 -0.88 -11.28
N GLU A 41 -3.81 -0.63 -11.38
CA GLU A 41 -4.53 -0.77 -12.65
C GLU A 41 -3.87 0.01 -13.77
N ALA A 42 -3.79 -0.60 -14.96
CA ALA A 42 -3.30 0.05 -16.16
C ALA A 42 -4.18 1.24 -16.53
N THR A 43 -3.54 2.31 -16.96
CA THR A 43 -4.19 3.55 -17.40
C THR A 43 -3.49 4.08 -18.64
N ASP A 44 -4.12 5.04 -19.31
CA ASP A 44 -3.46 5.81 -20.36
C ASP A 44 -2.18 6.49 -19.85
N GLU A 45 -1.26 6.79 -20.73
CA GLU A 45 0.06 7.34 -20.38
C GLU A 45 0.01 8.56 -19.46
N ASN A 46 -0.98 9.44 -19.65
CA ASN A 46 -1.14 10.67 -18.88
C ASN A 46 -2.06 10.54 -17.66
N LYS A 47 -2.69 9.38 -17.47
CA LYS A 47 -3.60 9.09 -16.36
C LYS A 47 -2.91 8.27 -15.28
N LEU A 48 -3.48 8.34 -14.08
CA LEU A 48 -3.09 7.53 -12.93
C LEU A 48 -4.35 6.99 -12.25
N SER A 49 -4.40 5.67 -12.02
CA SER A 49 -5.46 5.06 -11.22
C SER A 49 -5.21 5.35 -9.74
N VAL A 50 -6.22 5.84 -9.05
CA VAL A 50 -6.15 6.21 -7.64
C VAL A 50 -7.39 5.76 -6.87
N GLY A 51 -7.20 5.44 -5.60
CA GLY A 51 -8.25 5.16 -4.64
C GLY A 51 -8.52 6.38 -3.75
N ILE A 52 -9.78 6.73 -3.58
CA ILE A 52 -10.23 7.73 -2.61
C ILE A 52 -10.79 6.98 -1.40
N ARG A 53 -10.41 7.40 -0.19
CA ARG A 53 -10.96 6.88 1.06
C ARG A 53 -11.86 7.92 1.72
N GLY A 54 -13.01 7.47 2.22
CA GLY A 54 -13.90 8.26 3.07
C GLY A 54 -13.68 7.98 4.56
N ILE A 55 -14.50 8.61 5.38
CA ILE A 55 -14.43 8.54 6.86
C ILE A 55 -14.91 7.15 7.35
N LYS A 56 -15.91 6.56 6.70
CA LYS A 56 -16.48 5.28 7.12
C LYS A 56 -15.67 4.10 6.56
N PRO A 57 -15.50 3.00 7.32
CA PRO A 57 -15.00 1.75 6.78
C PRO A 57 -15.84 1.33 5.56
N GLY A 58 -15.21 0.94 4.47
CA GLY A 58 -15.91 0.59 3.22
C GLY A 58 -16.18 1.76 2.26
N GLN A 59 -16.08 3.00 2.68
CA GLN A 59 -16.07 4.14 1.76
C GLN A 59 -14.75 4.19 1.00
N ARG A 60 -14.71 3.46 -0.10
CA ARG A 60 -13.57 3.39 -1.02
C ARG A 60 -14.12 3.43 -2.44
N VAL A 61 -13.54 4.27 -3.27
CA VAL A 61 -13.85 4.34 -4.70
C VAL A 61 -12.55 4.47 -5.49
N ILE A 62 -12.52 3.82 -6.64
CA ILE A 62 -11.40 3.90 -7.59
C ILE A 62 -11.79 4.88 -8.67
N THR A 63 -10.86 5.73 -9.06
CA THR A 63 -11.01 6.69 -10.14
C THR A 63 -9.68 6.91 -10.85
N GLN A 64 -9.67 7.78 -11.84
CA GLN A 64 -8.47 8.17 -12.57
C GLN A 64 -8.30 9.69 -12.49
N ILE A 65 -7.07 10.13 -12.39
CA ILE A 65 -6.69 11.54 -12.43
C ILE A 65 -5.65 11.79 -13.52
N ASP A 66 -5.53 13.02 -13.97
CA ASP A 66 -4.40 13.43 -14.80
C ASP A 66 -3.13 13.52 -13.95
N LYS A 67 -2.02 12.98 -14.43
CA LYS A 67 -0.72 13.07 -13.74
C LYS A 67 -0.28 14.51 -13.52
N SER A 68 -0.72 15.43 -14.39
CA SER A 68 -0.45 16.87 -14.27
C SER A 68 -1.18 17.54 -13.09
N ALA A 69 -2.25 16.94 -12.58
CA ALA A 69 -2.98 17.44 -11.41
C ALA A 69 -2.26 17.17 -10.08
N ILE A 70 -1.24 16.29 -10.09
CA ILE A 70 -0.52 15.89 -8.89
C ILE A 70 0.36 17.04 -8.39
N THR A 71 0.12 17.49 -7.17
CA THR A 71 0.87 18.55 -6.51
C THR A 71 1.96 18.05 -5.58
N HIS A 72 1.77 16.87 -5.00
CA HIS A 72 2.70 16.24 -4.07
C HIS A 72 2.63 14.73 -4.16
N ILE A 73 3.78 14.05 -3.93
CA ILE A 73 3.90 12.59 -3.86
C ILE A 73 4.65 12.23 -2.60
N MET A 74 4.15 11.23 -1.89
CA MET A 74 4.85 10.57 -0.80
C MET A 74 5.01 9.09 -1.12
N ASN A 75 6.26 8.64 -1.20
CA ASN A 75 6.56 7.21 -1.34
C ASN A 75 6.23 6.51 -0.03
N VAL A 76 5.48 5.44 -0.11
CA VAL A 76 4.99 4.72 1.08
C VAL A 76 6.12 4.14 1.94
N GLU A 77 7.28 3.86 1.36
CA GLU A 77 8.48 3.41 2.06
C GLU A 77 9.02 4.45 3.07
N SER A 78 8.73 5.73 2.85
CA SER A 78 9.15 6.79 3.78
C SER A 78 8.57 6.62 5.18
N LEU A 79 7.38 6.01 5.29
CA LEU A 79 6.71 5.78 6.58
C LEU A 79 7.48 4.84 7.53
N VAL A 80 8.27 3.93 6.97
CA VAL A 80 9.05 2.95 7.75
C VAL A 80 10.54 3.29 7.83
N SER A 81 11.00 4.27 7.08
CA SER A 81 12.42 4.66 7.03
C SER A 81 12.89 5.41 8.28
N ASN A 82 11.97 5.99 9.04
CA ASN A 82 12.26 6.77 10.24
C ASN A 82 11.49 6.24 11.46
N SER A 83 12.10 5.30 12.18
CA SER A 83 11.50 4.73 13.40
C SER A 83 11.19 5.76 14.49
N ARG A 84 11.90 6.92 14.51
CA ARG A 84 11.63 7.99 15.49
C ARG A 84 10.29 8.68 15.22
N GLU A 85 9.89 8.82 13.97
CA GLU A 85 8.56 9.37 13.62
C GLU A 85 7.46 8.40 14.02
N LEU A 86 7.64 7.10 13.78
CA LEU A 86 6.72 6.08 14.26
C LEU A 86 6.55 6.11 15.79
N GLN A 87 7.65 6.27 16.54
CA GLN A 87 7.61 6.38 18.00
C GLN A 87 6.86 7.61 18.51
N ARG A 88 6.80 8.68 17.72
CA ARG A 88 6.09 9.93 18.06
C ARG A 88 4.64 9.95 17.59
N SER A 89 4.21 8.95 16.83
CA SER A 89 2.85 8.86 16.35
C SER A 89 1.87 8.80 17.51
N MET A 90 0.77 9.52 17.43
CA MET A 90 -0.34 9.44 18.38
C MET A 90 -0.98 8.05 18.41
N PHE A 91 -0.75 7.23 17.39
CA PHE A 91 -1.27 5.88 17.23
C PHE A 91 -0.29 4.79 17.70
N ILE A 92 0.82 5.16 18.34
CA ILE A 92 1.87 4.22 18.78
C ILE A 92 1.36 3.09 19.68
N ALA A 93 0.27 3.32 20.43
CA ALA A 93 -0.35 2.32 21.30
C ALA A 93 -1.16 1.25 20.54
N LEU A 94 -1.48 1.46 19.26
CA LEU A 94 -2.23 0.48 18.46
C LEU A 94 -1.34 -0.70 18.05
N PRO A 95 -1.80 -1.95 18.18
CA PRO A 95 -1.02 -3.14 17.85
C PRO A 95 -0.37 -3.12 16.47
N PRO A 96 -1.04 -2.72 15.37
CA PRO A 96 -0.38 -2.63 14.07
C PRO A 96 0.82 -1.67 14.06
N VAL A 97 0.77 -0.52 14.75
CA VAL A 97 1.88 0.43 14.81
C VAL A 97 3.03 -0.10 15.66
N GLN A 98 2.73 -0.81 16.75
CA GLN A 98 3.76 -1.47 17.58
C GLN A 98 4.52 -2.53 16.78
N VAL A 99 3.82 -3.34 16.00
CA VAL A 99 4.43 -4.35 15.14
C VAL A 99 5.24 -3.69 14.03
N LEU A 100 4.72 -2.63 13.41
CA LEU A 100 5.45 -1.84 12.42
C LEU A 100 6.77 -1.31 12.99
N LEU A 101 6.74 -0.79 14.20
CA LEU A 101 7.94 -0.31 14.90
C LEU A 101 8.94 -1.44 15.15
N LEU A 102 8.49 -2.64 15.57
CA LEU A 102 9.35 -3.81 15.76
C LEU A 102 10.03 -4.21 14.44
N LEU A 103 9.29 -4.29 13.33
CA LEU A 103 9.84 -4.62 12.02
C LEU A 103 10.83 -3.57 11.53
N SER A 104 10.60 -2.28 11.81
CA SER A 104 11.48 -1.17 11.41
C SER A 104 12.83 -1.13 12.13
N GLN A 105 13.01 -1.90 13.20
CA GLN A 105 14.29 -2.01 13.92
C GLN A 105 15.29 -2.94 13.23
N HIS A 106 14.84 -3.68 12.21
CA HIS A 106 15.68 -4.62 11.46
C HIS A 106 16.07 -4.04 10.09
N ASN A 107 17.28 -4.35 9.65
CA ASN A 107 17.74 -4.04 8.30
C ASN A 107 17.35 -5.19 7.36
N TRP A 108 16.43 -4.92 6.44
CA TRP A 108 15.99 -5.89 5.44
C TRP A 108 16.75 -5.67 4.12
N PRO A 109 17.01 -6.75 3.34
CA PRO A 109 17.76 -6.64 2.08
C PRO A 109 16.95 -6.01 0.95
N TRP A 110 15.66 -5.78 1.14
CA TRP A 110 14.73 -5.14 0.20
C TRP A 110 14.12 -3.88 0.78
N LYS A 111 13.54 -3.08 -0.10
CA LYS A 111 12.66 -1.98 0.32
C LYS A 111 11.33 -2.57 0.76
N TRP A 112 10.80 -2.04 1.83
CA TRP A 112 9.51 -2.44 2.36
C TRP A 112 8.72 -1.23 2.86
N ALA A 113 7.43 -1.42 3.04
CA ALA A 113 6.52 -0.36 3.45
C ALA A 113 5.34 -0.92 4.24
N VAL A 114 4.61 -0.04 4.91
CA VAL A 114 3.25 -0.28 5.39
C VAL A 114 2.27 0.28 4.39
N THR A 115 1.14 -0.41 4.17
CA THR A 115 0.06 0.04 3.29
C THR A 115 -1.29 0.00 4.02
N GLY A 116 -2.39 0.02 3.30
CA GLY A 116 -3.71 -0.17 3.88
C GLY A 116 -4.17 0.94 4.82
N SER A 117 -4.92 0.55 5.84
CA SER A 117 -5.49 1.47 6.85
C SER A 117 -4.42 2.05 7.77
N CYS A 118 -3.39 1.28 8.08
CA CYS A 118 -2.28 1.72 8.92
C CYS A 118 -1.51 2.87 8.25
N ALA A 119 -1.10 2.70 6.99
CA ALA A 119 -0.42 3.75 6.24
C ALA A 119 -1.27 5.02 6.11
N TYR A 120 -2.55 4.87 5.77
CA TYR A 120 -3.46 6.01 5.64
C TYR A 120 -3.63 6.77 6.97
N THR A 121 -3.77 6.05 8.09
CA THR A 121 -3.83 6.65 9.43
C THR A 121 -2.55 7.44 9.76
N LEU A 122 -1.38 6.87 9.47
CA LEU A 122 -0.09 7.52 9.75
C LEU A 122 0.16 8.77 8.89
N VAL A 123 -0.37 8.80 7.66
CA VAL A 123 -0.20 9.94 6.74
C VAL A 123 -1.18 11.07 7.01
N THR A 124 -2.41 10.75 7.47
CA THR A 124 -3.48 11.74 7.58
C THR A 124 -3.78 12.17 9.01
N ASP A 125 -3.25 11.46 10.01
CA ASP A 125 -3.65 11.55 11.42
C ASP A 125 -5.16 11.28 11.65
N ILE A 126 -5.86 10.74 10.64
CA ILE A 126 -7.26 10.31 10.75
C ILE A 126 -7.27 8.83 11.12
N GLN A 127 -7.87 8.50 12.24
CA GLN A 127 -7.97 7.11 12.69
C GLN A 127 -8.89 6.30 11.75
N SER A 128 -8.30 5.69 10.73
CA SER A 128 -8.95 4.72 9.84
C SER A 128 -8.56 3.28 10.14
N MET A 129 -7.69 3.08 11.13
CA MET A 129 -7.21 1.81 11.64
C MET A 129 -7.74 1.59 13.05
N LEU A 130 -8.25 0.39 13.34
CA LEU A 130 -8.67 -0.06 14.67
C LEU A 130 -7.60 -1.00 15.25
N ALA A 131 -7.74 -1.33 16.55
CA ALA A 131 -6.78 -2.19 17.24
C ALA A 131 -6.76 -3.65 16.74
N ASP A 132 -7.86 -4.11 16.15
CA ASP A 132 -8.06 -5.43 15.57
C ASP A 132 -7.84 -5.48 14.04
N CYS A 133 -7.40 -4.39 13.45
CA CYS A 133 -7.05 -4.37 12.03
C CYS A 133 -5.78 -5.18 11.75
N ASP A 134 -5.76 -5.84 10.61
CA ASP A 134 -4.55 -6.42 10.05
C ASP A 134 -3.54 -5.33 9.66
N LEU A 135 -2.26 -5.66 9.72
CA LEU A 135 -1.18 -4.83 9.22
C LEU A 135 -0.81 -5.26 7.79
N ASP A 136 -1.13 -4.41 6.82
CA ASP A 136 -0.74 -4.64 5.43
C ASP A 136 0.71 -4.20 5.21
N VAL A 137 1.58 -5.13 4.88
CA VAL A 137 3.00 -4.89 4.58
C VAL A 137 3.28 -5.15 3.11
N LEU A 138 4.06 -4.28 2.52
CA LEU A 138 4.54 -4.37 1.15
C LEU A 138 6.05 -4.58 1.13
N ILE A 139 6.54 -5.56 0.35
CA ILE A 139 7.95 -5.77 0.07
C ILE A 139 8.18 -5.55 -1.41
N ARG A 140 9.10 -4.65 -1.79
CA ARG A 140 9.43 -4.39 -3.19
C ARG A 140 10.61 -5.24 -3.63
N CYS A 141 10.36 -6.12 -4.57
CA CYS A 141 11.33 -7.08 -5.11
C CYS A 141 11.51 -6.90 -6.61
N PRO A 142 12.28 -5.89 -7.06
CA PRO A 142 12.53 -5.67 -8.49
C PRO A 142 13.34 -6.80 -9.14
N THR A 143 14.05 -7.57 -8.33
CA THR A 143 14.82 -8.76 -8.74
C THR A 143 14.28 -10.00 -8.06
N ARG A 144 14.54 -11.17 -8.64
CA ARG A 144 14.11 -12.45 -8.09
C ARG A 144 14.79 -12.73 -6.76
N TYR A 145 13.97 -13.17 -5.78
CA TYR A 145 14.39 -13.70 -4.50
C TYR A 145 13.89 -15.15 -4.35
N LYS A 146 14.51 -15.91 -3.46
CA LYS A 146 14.06 -17.26 -3.09
C LYS A 146 13.09 -17.18 -1.91
N LYS A 147 12.27 -18.21 -1.72
CA LYS A 147 11.35 -18.28 -0.57
C LYS A 147 12.09 -18.17 0.77
N GLU A 148 13.26 -18.77 0.85
CA GLU A 148 14.11 -18.79 2.05
C GLU A 148 14.56 -17.38 2.46
N ASP A 149 14.73 -16.47 1.49
CA ASP A 149 15.17 -15.09 1.76
C ASP A 149 14.13 -14.32 2.59
N PHE A 150 12.84 -14.71 2.49
CA PHE A 150 11.75 -14.10 3.25
C PHE A 150 11.47 -14.76 4.60
N ALA A 151 12.13 -15.89 4.91
CA ALA A 151 11.82 -16.70 6.10
C ALA A 151 12.00 -15.90 7.40
N GLU A 152 13.09 -15.16 7.53
CA GLU A 152 13.34 -14.34 8.73
C GLU A 152 12.28 -13.26 8.91
N PHE A 153 11.90 -12.56 7.82
CA PHE A 153 10.85 -11.55 7.86
C PHE A 153 9.51 -12.18 8.28
N ALA A 154 9.15 -13.30 7.69
CA ALA A 154 7.91 -14.01 8.02
C ALA A 154 7.87 -14.46 9.49
N ILE A 155 8.99 -14.94 10.04
CA ILE A 155 9.12 -15.29 11.47
C ILE A 155 8.92 -14.07 12.35
N LYS A 156 9.55 -12.94 12.05
CA LYS A 156 9.43 -11.68 12.80
C LYS A 156 8.02 -11.09 12.69
N ALA A 157 7.39 -11.26 11.54
CA ALA A 157 6.01 -10.85 11.30
C ALA A 157 4.97 -11.73 12.00
N ASN A 158 5.33 -12.95 12.40
CA ASN A 158 4.41 -13.84 13.12
C ASN A 158 4.33 -13.46 14.60
N THR A 159 3.46 -12.53 14.94
CA THR A 159 3.29 -11.97 16.28
C THR A 159 1.84 -12.15 16.76
N PRO A 160 1.59 -12.34 18.08
CA PRO A 160 0.25 -12.38 18.62
C PRO A 160 -0.42 -11.00 18.71
N LEU A 161 0.29 -9.91 18.41
CA LEU A 161 -0.23 -8.55 18.57
C LEU A 161 -1.26 -8.19 17.50
N CYS A 162 -0.99 -8.52 16.25
CA CYS A 162 -1.95 -8.38 15.14
C CYS A 162 -1.58 -9.35 14.01
N ARG A 163 -2.53 -9.65 13.16
CA ARG A 163 -2.29 -10.37 11.92
C ARG A 163 -1.56 -9.46 10.93
N ILE A 164 -0.63 -10.04 10.16
CA ILE A 164 0.11 -9.31 9.13
C ILE A 164 -0.14 -9.97 7.79
N ASP A 165 -0.60 -9.16 6.83
CA ASP A 165 -0.72 -9.56 5.43
C ASP A 165 0.46 -8.97 4.64
N ILE A 166 1.34 -9.87 4.16
CA ILE A 166 2.56 -9.48 3.44
C ILE A 166 2.35 -9.67 1.94
N HIS A 167 2.45 -8.58 1.21
CA HIS A 167 2.44 -8.56 -0.25
C HIS A 167 3.85 -8.33 -0.79
N VAL A 168 4.23 -9.10 -1.79
CA VAL A 168 5.50 -8.94 -2.50
C VAL A 168 5.20 -8.33 -3.87
N GLU A 169 5.82 -7.22 -4.17
CA GLU A 169 5.70 -6.48 -5.43
C GLU A 169 6.89 -6.79 -6.33
N THR A 170 6.62 -7.33 -7.51
CA THR A 170 7.59 -7.58 -8.58
C THR A 170 7.37 -6.61 -9.74
N PRO A 171 8.24 -6.55 -10.75
CA PRO A 171 7.99 -5.74 -11.94
C PRO A 171 6.73 -6.14 -12.72
N LYS A 172 6.21 -7.36 -12.49
CA LYS A 172 5.04 -7.91 -13.19
C LYS A 172 3.73 -7.74 -12.43
N GLY A 173 3.79 -7.61 -11.10
CA GLY A 173 2.61 -7.47 -10.25
C GLY A 173 2.91 -7.83 -8.80
N GLY A 174 1.85 -7.89 -7.98
CA GLY A 174 1.95 -8.21 -6.57
C GLY A 174 1.31 -9.54 -6.23
N PHE A 175 1.86 -10.24 -5.24
CA PHE A 175 1.31 -11.50 -4.75
C PHE A 175 1.40 -11.62 -3.24
N SER A 176 0.61 -12.53 -2.65
CA SER A 176 0.66 -12.82 -1.22
C SER A 176 1.84 -13.73 -0.88
N LEU A 177 2.70 -13.28 0.06
CA LEU A 177 3.80 -14.10 0.56
C LEU A 177 3.30 -15.38 1.24
N ALA A 178 2.19 -15.29 1.98
CA ALA A 178 1.59 -16.44 2.65
C ALA A 178 1.05 -17.48 1.65
N GLU A 179 0.49 -17.05 0.53
CA GLU A 179 0.07 -17.94 -0.55
C GLU A 179 1.29 -18.65 -1.16
N TRP A 180 2.34 -17.89 -1.45
CA TRP A 180 3.56 -18.42 -2.06
C TRP A 180 4.28 -19.46 -1.18
N PHE A 181 4.28 -19.26 0.15
CA PHE A 181 4.84 -20.28 1.06
C PHE A 181 4.06 -21.59 1.07
N LYS A 182 2.74 -21.52 0.88
CA LYS A 182 1.85 -22.70 0.94
C LYS A 182 1.75 -23.47 -0.37
N ASN A 183 1.91 -22.79 -1.50
CA ASN A 183 1.60 -23.32 -2.81
C ASN A 183 2.80 -23.28 -3.75
N GLU A 184 2.76 -24.11 -4.80
CA GLU A 184 3.72 -24.07 -5.91
C GLU A 184 3.45 -22.87 -6.85
N LYS A 185 2.19 -22.44 -6.94
CA LYS A 185 1.74 -21.30 -7.75
C LYS A 185 1.07 -20.27 -6.87
N VAL A 186 1.12 -19.02 -7.31
CA VAL A 186 0.45 -17.87 -6.66
C VAL A 186 -0.41 -17.12 -7.63
N THR A 187 -1.39 -16.41 -7.10
CA THR A 187 -2.14 -15.40 -7.85
C THR A 187 -1.30 -14.14 -7.92
N LEU A 188 -0.82 -13.79 -9.10
CA LEU A 188 -0.13 -12.55 -9.39
C LEU A 188 -1.14 -11.50 -9.86
N HIS A 189 -1.33 -10.46 -9.07
CA HIS A 189 -2.19 -9.33 -9.40
C HIS A 189 -1.42 -8.37 -10.32
N THR A 190 -1.67 -8.44 -11.61
CA THR A 190 -1.02 -7.59 -12.62
C THR A 190 -1.85 -6.36 -12.95
N PRO A 191 -1.31 -5.34 -13.65
CA PRO A 191 -2.09 -4.21 -14.13
C PRO A 191 -3.26 -4.59 -15.05
N ASN A 192 -3.15 -5.75 -15.72
CA ASN A 192 -4.13 -6.23 -16.71
C ASN A 192 -5.06 -7.33 -16.17
N GLY A 193 -5.00 -7.62 -14.87
CA GLY A 193 -5.78 -8.67 -14.22
C GLY A 193 -4.93 -9.74 -13.55
N ASP A 194 -5.59 -10.72 -12.95
CA ASP A 194 -4.95 -11.77 -12.15
C ASP A 194 -4.44 -12.91 -13.04
N VAL A 195 -3.22 -13.37 -12.76
CA VAL A 195 -2.57 -14.49 -13.46
C VAL A 195 -2.04 -15.50 -12.45
N MET A 196 -2.31 -16.79 -12.67
CA MET A 196 -1.72 -17.88 -11.86
C MET A 196 -0.33 -18.22 -12.40
N THR A 197 0.71 -18.07 -11.57
CA THR A 197 2.09 -18.38 -11.98
C THR A 197 2.87 -19.11 -10.88
N ALA A 198 3.84 -19.92 -11.29
CA ALA A 198 4.84 -20.50 -10.39
C ALA A 198 6.04 -19.54 -10.21
N ASP A 199 6.22 -18.59 -11.14
CA ASP A 199 7.31 -17.64 -11.15
C ASP A 199 6.79 -16.19 -11.32
N PRO A 200 6.62 -15.45 -10.21
CA PRO A 200 6.14 -14.06 -10.26
C PRO A 200 7.08 -13.05 -10.93
N TRP A 201 8.30 -13.46 -11.27
CA TRP A 201 9.29 -12.63 -11.98
C TRP A 201 9.48 -13.02 -13.44
N ASP A 202 8.70 -13.99 -13.96
CA ASP A 202 8.82 -14.42 -15.37
C ASP A 202 8.59 -13.24 -16.32
N GLU A 203 9.53 -13.01 -17.21
CA GLU A 203 9.47 -11.91 -18.18
C GLU A 203 8.36 -12.08 -19.22
N ASN A 204 7.85 -13.28 -19.40
CA ASN A 204 6.80 -13.62 -20.38
C ASN A 204 5.36 -13.45 -19.85
N LEU A 205 5.21 -12.94 -18.62
CA LEU A 205 3.90 -12.64 -18.01
C LEU A 205 3.35 -11.31 -18.48
#